data_9eec024b1b4707d69d1e6dc336e3312b
#
_entry.id   9eec024b1b4707d69d1e6dc336e3312b
#
_cell.length_a   1.000
_cell.length_b   1.000
_cell.length_c   1.000
_cell.angle_alpha   90.00
_cell.angle_beta   90.00
_cell.angle_gamma   90.00
#
_symmetry.space_group_name_H-M   'P 1'
#
loop_
_entity.id
_entity.type
_entity.pdbx_description
1 polymer ?
#
loop_
_entity_poly.entity_id
_entity_poly.type
_entity_poly.pdbx_seq_one_letter_code
_entity_poly.pdbx_strand_id
1 'polypeptide(L)'
;MENLEALITPEMWEQGIRLANILMPYAMKQSRQLFQKGPDQSQGRLVHYTTAEAALNIIKTKRFWMRNTNCMSDYSEVQHGADIVRKFFSVPEKRALFNEALDDCIPGVASEAIAAFDSSWRDIRLNSYIACLSKHQDSEDSHGRLSMWRAFGGNATRVAIVLRFAQRSLSALALNITFSPVAYLSEAEAHGVLEEVIGNVRANRDFLRSVGHDALVGSVFTTILSAVLCLKHEGFHEEREWRAIYAPNRLQSRLIESSIEVIAGVPQVVYKVPLDTSASDRIADLDLTQIFDRLIIGPTSYPWPIYGAFVDELAKAGIADAAERVVVSGIPIRG
;
A
#
# COMPACT_ATOMS: atom_id res chain seq x y z
N MET A 1 18.89 -1.88 22.52
CA MET A 1 18.00 -1.69 21.36
C MET A 1 17.95 -0.19 21.13
N GLU A 2 18.59 0.30 20.09
CA GLU A 2 18.62 1.73 19.79
C GLU A 2 17.23 2.20 19.35
N ASN A 3 16.83 3.33 19.90
CA ASN A 3 15.53 3.92 19.64
C ASN A 3 15.48 4.49 18.20
N LEU A 4 14.67 3.91 17.29
CA LEU A 4 14.58 4.38 15.89
C LEU A 4 14.01 5.81 15.80
N GLU A 5 13.19 6.25 16.76
CA GLU A 5 12.79 7.66 16.87
C GLU A 5 13.97 8.58 17.15
N ALA A 6 14.98 8.08 17.86
CA ALA A 6 16.24 8.81 18.05
C ALA A 6 17.17 8.74 16.82
N LEU A 7 16.90 7.82 15.86
CA LEU A 7 17.68 7.64 14.64
C LEU A 7 17.12 8.38 13.42
N ILE A 8 15.81 8.70 13.40
CA ILE A 8 15.18 9.46 12.31
C ILE A 8 14.97 10.89 12.77
N THR A 9 15.91 11.74 12.40
CA THR A 9 15.79 13.16 12.70
C THR A 9 14.70 13.82 11.83
N PRO A 10 14.12 14.96 12.25
CA PRO A 10 13.22 15.75 11.41
C PRO A 10 13.79 16.03 10.02
N GLU A 11 15.11 16.27 9.95
CA GLU A 11 15.82 16.54 8.69
C GLU A 11 15.83 15.31 7.76
N MET A 12 16.05 14.12 8.31
CA MET A 12 15.99 12.86 7.53
C MET A 12 14.58 12.61 7.01
N TRP A 13 13.57 12.92 7.80
CA TRP A 13 12.18 12.83 7.38
C TRP A 13 11.86 13.80 6.23
N GLU A 14 12.25 15.06 6.36
CA GLU A 14 12.08 16.07 5.32
C GLU A 14 12.85 15.70 4.05
N GLN A 15 14.07 15.19 4.18
CA GLN A 15 14.87 14.67 3.07
C GLN A 15 14.13 13.52 2.34
N GLY A 16 13.57 12.58 3.08
CA GLY A 16 12.78 11.47 2.53
C GLY A 16 11.54 11.96 1.76
N ILE A 17 10.79 12.91 2.33
CA ILE A 17 9.64 13.52 1.66
C ILE A 17 10.07 14.25 0.38
N ARG A 18 11.19 14.97 0.42
CA ARG A 18 11.71 15.69 -0.75
C ARG A 18 12.12 14.72 -1.85
N LEU A 19 12.83 13.63 -1.50
CA LEU A 19 13.16 12.54 -2.42
C LEU A 19 11.92 11.93 -3.06
N ALA A 20 10.90 11.61 -2.25
CA ALA A 20 9.65 11.06 -2.75
C ALA A 20 8.92 12.04 -3.69
N ASN A 21 8.92 13.35 -3.40
CA ASN A 21 8.32 14.34 -4.29
C ASN A 21 9.04 14.42 -5.65
N ILE A 22 10.35 14.20 -5.68
CA ILE A 22 11.15 14.22 -6.91
C ILE A 22 10.94 12.93 -7.72
N LEU A 23 11.08 11.78 -7.06
CA LEU A 23 11.14 10.48 -7.71
C LEU A 23 9.79 9.78 -7.86
N MET A 24 8.78 10.15 -7.06
CA MET A 24 7.45 9.54 -7.04
C MET A 24 6.32 10.58 -7.08
N PRO A 25 6.32 11.53 -8.06
CA PRO A 25 5.43 12.70 -8.07
C PRO A 25 3.94 12.30 -8.07
N TYR A 26 3.56 11.27 -8.82
CA TYR A 26 2.20 10.75 -8.84
C TYR A 26 1.76 10.27 -7.45
N ALA A 27 2.55 9.41 -6.81
CA ALA A 27 2.23 8.88 -5.48
C ALA A 27 2.13 9.99 -4.44
N MET A 28 3.02 10.96 -4.47
CA MET A 28 3.01 12.09 -3.55
C MET A 28 1.81 13.03 -3.78
N LYS A 29 1.36 13.20 -5.01
CA LYS A 29 0.12 13.93 -5.33
C LYS A 29 -1.09 13.22 -4.74
N GLN A 30 -1.22 11.91 -4.91
CA GLN A 30 -2.31 11.13 -4.35
C GLN A 30 -2.27 11.11 -2.81
N SER A 31 -1.06 11.02 -2.22
CA SER A 31 -0.87 11.08 -0.77
C SER A 31 -1.36 12.42 -0.20
N ARG A 32 -0.97 13.54 -0.82
CA ARG A 32 -1.49 14.85 -0.41
C ARG A 32 -3.01 14.90 -0.45
N GLN A 33 -3.64 14.35 -1.49
CA GLN A 33 -5.12 14.31 -1.62
C GLN A 33 -5.78 13.42 -0.56
N LEU A 34 -5.15 12.29 -0.17
CA LEU A 34 -5.67 11.40 0.87
C LEU A 34 -5.66 12.08 2.24
N PHE A 35 -4.61 12.85 2.56
CA PHE A 35 -4.43 13.47 3.87
C PHE A 35 -4.85 14.95 3.92
N GLN A 36 -5.26 15.53 2.80
CA GLN A 36 -5.76 16.90 2.77
C GLN A 36 -7.14 16.96 3.44
N LYS A 37 -7.33 17.95 4.31
CA LYS A 37 -8.66 18.23 4.86
C LYS A 37 -9.60 18.67 3.72
N GLY A 38 -10.54 17.82 3.38
CA GLY A 38 -11.60 18.09 2.43
C GLY A 38 -12.93 18.40 3.15
N PRO A 39 -13.95 18.83 2.40
CA PRO A 39 -15.29 19.04 2.96
C PRO A 39 -15.91 17.74 3.50
N ASP A 40 -15.46 16.60 3.05
CA ASP A 40 -15.95 15.26 3.42
C ASP A 40 -15.23 14.62 4.63
N GLN A 41 -14.34 15.33 5.32
CA GLN A 41 -13.59 14.87 6.50
C GLN A 41 -12.92 13.48 6.36
N SER A 42 -12.85 12.92 5.13
CA SER A 42 -12.35 11.56 4.84
C SER A 42 -10.84 11.41 5.01
N GLN A 43 -10.18 12.38 5.61
CA GLN A 43 -8.74 12.45 5.76
C GLN A 43 -8.12 11.16 6.31
N GLY A 44 -7.24 10.54 5.51
CA GLY A 44 -6.49 9.35 5.89
C GLY A 44 -7.31 8.07 6.00
N ARG A 45 -8.58 8.07 5.53
CA ARG A 45 -9.47 6.90 5.61
C ARG A 45 -9.27 5.96 4.44
N LEU A 46 -8.96 4.72 4.78
CA LEU A 46 -8.83 3.62 3.83
C LEU A 46 -9.71 2.45 4.28
N VAL A 47 -10.17 1.64 3.35
CA VAL A 47 -11.08 0.53 3.61
C VAL A 47 -10.52 -0.77 3.04
N HIS A 48 -10.57 -1.83 3.85
CA HIS A 48 -10.26 -3.19 3.42
C HIS A 48 -11.53 -4.00 3.22
N TYR A 49 -11.87 -4.28 1.96
CA TYR A 49 -12.97 -5.17 1.60
C TYR A 49 -12.51 -6.63 1.68
N THR A 50 -13.17 -7.44 2.49
CA THR A 50 -12.74 -8.83 2.73
C THR A 50 -13.93 -9.71 3.15
N THR A 51 -13.66 -11.01 3.38
CA THR A 51 -14.67 -11.90 3.96
C THR A 51 -14.88 -11.64 5.45
N ALA A 52 -16.08 -11.94 5.97
CA ALA A 52 -16.35 -11.83 7.39
C ALA A 52 -15.37 -12.67 8.23
N GLU A 53 -14.99 -13.84 7.75
CA GLU A 53 -14.00 -14.71 8.39
C GLU A 53 -12.63 -14.05 8.50
N ALA A 54 -12.12 -13.50 7.38
CA ALA A 54 -10.82 -12.82 7.38
C ALA A 54 -10.84 -11.57 8.27
N ALA A 55 -11.93 -10.79 8.25
CA ALA A 55 -12.09 -9.64 9.12
C ALA A 55 -12.09 -10.02 10.61
N LEU A 56 -12.80 -11.08 10.99
CA LEU A 56 -12.76 -11.62 12.36
C LEU A 56 -11.34 -12.03 12.75
N ASN A 57 -10.61 -12.70 11.86
CA ASN A 57 -9.23 -13.08 12.12
C ASN A 57 -8.33 -11.88 12.32
N ILE A 58 -8.48 -10.82 11.50
CA ILE A 58 -7.72 -9.56 11.67
C ILE A 58 -7.99 -8.96 13.05
N ILE A 59 -9.26 -8.85 13.45
CA ILE A 59 -9.66 -8.25 14.73
C ILE A 59 -9.15 -9.08 15.91
N LYS A 60 -9.36 -10.40 15.89
CA LYS A 60 -8.96 -11.34 16.96
C LYS A 60 -7.46 -11.39 17.16
N THR A 61 -6.72 -11.50 16.07
CA THR A 61 -5.27 -11.68 16.12
C THR A 61 -4.51 -10.37 16.14
N LYS A 62 -5.17 -9.25 15.82
CA LYS A 62 -4.55 -7.95 15.58
C LYS A 62 -3.39 -8.07 14.57
N ARG A 63 -3.61 -8.84 13.51
CA ARG A 63 -2.62 -9.11 12.44
C ARG A 63 -3.26 -8.89 11.08
N PHE A 64 -2.69 -7.97 10.30
CA PHE A 64 -3.11 -7.73 8.92
C PHE A 64 -2.23 -8.55 7.98
N TRP A 65 -2.85 -9.38 7.13
CA TRP A 65 -2.09 -10.31 6.30
C TRP A 65 -1.69 -9.69 4.96
N MET A 66 -0.40 -9.78 4.65
CA MET A 66 0.13 -9.50 3.32
C MET A 66 0.28 -10.81 2.56
N ARG A 67 -0.31 -10.86 1.37
CA ARG A 67 -0.32 -12.04 0.52
C ARG A 67 0.67 -11.90 -0.63
N ASN A 68 1.17 -13.04 -1.11
CA ASN A 68 2.00 -13.06 -2.30
C ASN A 68 1.22 -12.55 -3.51
N THR A 69 1.83 -11.70 -4.33
CA THR A 69 1.22 -11.12 -5.53
C THR A 69 0.74 -12.18 -6.52
N ASN A 70 1.43 -13.33 -6.60
CA ASN A 70 1.02 -14.45 -7.47
C ASN A 70 -0.22 -15.21 -6.99
N CYS A 71 -0.63 -15.00 -5.73
CA CYS A 71 -1.84 -15.59 -5.14
C CYS A 71 -3.03 -14.61 -5.15
N MET A 72 -2.88 -13.45 -5.76
CA MET A 72 -3.96 -12.48 -5.92
C MET A 72 -4.80 -12.82 -7.18
N SER A 73 -6.03 -12.31 -7.22
CA SER A 73 -6.96 -12.57 -8.33
C SER A 73 -6.44 -12.09 -9.67
N ASP A 74 -5.65 -11.03 -9.67
CA ASP A 74 -5.03 -10.45 -10.86
C ASP A 74 -3.50 -10.56 -10.79
N TYR A 75 -3.02 -11.79 -10.95
CA TYR A 75 -1.58 -12.09 -10.96
C TYR A 75 -0.82 -11.46 -12.13
N SER A 76 -1.52 -10.98 -13.15
CA SER A 76 -0.93 -10.34 -14.34
C SER A 76 -0.54 -8.89 -14.10
N GLU A 77 -1.01 -8.25 -13.02
CA GLU A 77 -0.76 -6.83 -12.74
C GLU A 77 0.74 -6.51 -12.62
N VAL A 78 1.49 -7.35 -11.91
CA VAL A 78 2.95 -7.16 -11.76
C VAL A 78 3.65 -7.21 -13.12
N GLN A 79 3.20 -8.11 -13.99
CA GLN A 79 3.75 -8.21 -15.35
C GLN A 79 3.34 -6.99 -16.19
N HIS A 80 2.09 -6.53 -16.07
CA HIS A 80 1.61 -5.33 -16.76
C HIS A 80 2.44 -4.09 -16.41
N GLY A 81 2.66 -3.83 -15.12
CA GLY A 81 3.51 -2.72 -14.67
C GLY A 81 4.95 -2.84 -15.17
N ALA A 82 5.52 -4.06 -15.12
CA ALA A 82 6.87 -4.31 -15.62
C ALA A 82 6.98 -4.08 -17.14
N ASP A 83 5.98 -4.48 -17.90
CA ASP A 83 5.99 -4.32 -19.36
C ASP A 83 5.93 -2.84 -19.77
N ILE A 84 5.13 -2.03 -19.11
CA ILE A 84 5.08 -0.58 -19.35
C ILE A 84 6.42 0.08 -19.03
N VAL A 85 7.02 -0.22 -17.87
CA VAL A 85 8.31 0.33 -17.47
C VAL A 85 9.41 -0.12 -18.44
N ARG A 86 9.43 -1.40 -18.85
CA ARG A 86 10.39 -1.91 -19.83
C ARG A 86 10.24 -1.25 -21.19
N LYS A 87 9.02 -1.02 -21.66
CA LYS A 87 8.77 -0.30 -22.92
C LYS A 87 9.33 1.10 -22.88
N PHE A 88 9.20 1.82 -21.76
CA PHE A 88 9.83 3.14 -21.60
C PHE A 88 11.35 3.06 -21.80
N PHE A 89 12.02 2.14 -21.09
CA PHE A 89 13.47 1.99 -21.15
C PHE A 89 13.97 1.29 -22.44
N SER A 90 13.10 0.68 -23.25
CA SER A 90 13.44 0.12 -24.54
C SER A 90 13.62 1.19 -25.64
N VAL A 91 13.11 2.40 -25.41
CA VAL A 91 13.31 3.56 -26.29
C VAL A 91 14.66 4.20 -25.95
N PRO A 92 15.66 4.14 -26.87
CA PRO A 92 17.03 4.56 -26.58
C PRO A 92 17.12 6.01 -26.07
N GLU A 93 16.34 6.91 -26.65
CA GLU A 93 16.32 8.33 -26.31
C GLU A 93 15.79 8.56 -24.89
N LYS A 94 14.71 7.86 -24.50
CA LYS A 94 14.13 7.94 -23.16
C LYS A 94 15.08 7.39 -22.11
N ARG A 95 15.71 6.26 -22.42
CA ARG A 95 16.73 5.65 -21.55
C ARG A 95 17.94 6.57 -21.37
N ALA A 96 18.42 7.18 -22.46
CA ALA A 96 19.52 8.12 -22.40
C ALA A 96 19.18 9.33 -21.52
N LEU A 97 18.01 9.95 -21.70
CA LEU A 97 17.55 11.09 -20.90
C LEU A 97 17.46 10.75 -19.40
N PHE A 98 17.01 9.55 -19.06
CA PHE A 98 16.94 9.10 -17.66
C PHE A 98 18.33 8.90 -17.06
N ASN A 99 19.22 8.22 -17.80
CA ASN A 99 20.60 8.00 -17.38
C ASN A 99 21.34 9.31 -17.20
N GLU A 100 21.33 10.20 -18.20
CA GLU A 100 21.96 11.51 -18.14
C GLU A 100 21.49 12.33 -16.93
N ALA A 101 20.17 12.37 -16.69
CA ALA A 101 19.63 13.16 -15.58
C ALA A 101 20.15 12.69 -14.21
N LEU A 102 20.24 11.38 -14.00
CA LEU A 102 20.74 10.79 -12.73
C LEU A 102 22.27 10.85 -12.64
N ASP A 103 22.96 10.53 -13.71
CA ASP A 103 24.43 10.52 -13.74
C ASP A 103 25.01 11.94 -13.65
N ASP A 104 24.29 12.95 -14.08
CA ASP A 104 24.57 14.36 -13.81
C ASP A 104 24.49 14.73 -12.32
N CYS A 105 23.68 13.99 -11.55
CA CYS A 105 23.66 14.12 -10.09
C CYS A 105 24.87 13.39 -9.49
N ILE A 106 24.94 12.08 -9.69
CA ILE A 106 26.02 11.21 -9.20
C ILE A 106 26.28 10.14 -10.28
N PRO A 107 27.50 10.07 -10.87
CA PRO A 107 27.83 9.10 -11.90
C PRO A 107 27.57 7.65 -11.47
N GLY A 108 26.99 6.84 -12.35
CA GLY A 108 26.75 5.42 -12.16
C GLY A 108 25.41 5.07 -11.50
N VAL A 109 24.71 6.02 -10.88
CA VAL A 109 23.45 5.76 -10.14
C VAL A 109 22.38 5.13 -11.04
N ALA A 110 22.20 5.63 -12.26
CA ALA A 110 21.19 5.10 -13.16
C ALA A 110 21.45 3.64 -13.54
N SER A 111 22.68 3.35 -13.96
CA SER A 111 23.09 2.00 -14.38
C SER A 111 23.01 1.00 -13.24
N GLU A 112 23.43 1.37 -12.03
CA GLU A 112 23.40 0.52 -10.85
C GLU A 112 21.97 0.24 -10.38
N ALA A 113 21.10 1.25 -10.34
CA ALA A 113 19.69 1.06 -9.95
C ALA A 113 18.94 0.14 -10.93
N ILE A 114 19.15 0.31 -12.24
CA ILE A 114 18.56 -0.53 -13.27
C ILE A 114 19.12 -1.96 -13.16
N ALA A 115 20.43 -2.14 -13.04
CA ALA A 115 21.05 -3.46 -12.90
C ALA A 115 20.58 -4.19 -11.63
N ALA A 116 20.45 -3.46 -10.51
CA ALA A 116 19.90 -3.99 -9.26
C ALA A 116 18.44 -4.45 -9.44
N PHE A 117 17.63 -3.68 -10.17
CA PHE A 117 16.25 -4.05 -10.48
C PHE A 117 16.19 -5.31 -11.38
N ASP A 118 16.94 -5.33 -12.48
CA ASP A 118 16.95 -6.44 -13.43
C ASP A 118 17.43 -7.74 -12.77
N SER A 119 18.50 -7.68 -11.96
CA SER A 119 19.00 -8.84 -11.22
C SER A 119 18.00 -9.36 -10.18
N SER A 120 17.19 -8.47 -9.60
CA SER A 120 16.18 -8.80 -8.60
C SER A 120 14.82 -9.18 -9.21
N TRP A 121 14.63 -9.08 -10.52
CA TRP A 121 13.32 -9.24 -11.18
C TRP A 121 12.62 -10.55 -10.84
N ARG A 122 13.36 -11.67 -10.87
CA ARG A 122 12.80 -12.98 -10.53
C ARG A 122 12.28 -13.00 -9.08
N ASP A 123 13.04 -12.43 -8.16
CA ASP A 123 12.66 -12.35 -6.75
C ASP A 123 11.47 -11.42 -6.54
N ILE A 124 11.47 -10.23 -7.15
CA ILE A 124 10.36 -9.28 -7.11
C ILE A 124 9.07 -9.98 -7.55
N ARG A 125 9.09 -10.69 -8.67
CA ARG A 125 7.92 -11.37 -9.22
C ARG A 125 7.41 -12.50 -8.33
N LEU A 126 8.29 -13.22 -7.63
CA LEU A 126 7.93 -14.41 -6.87
C LEU A 126 7.74 -14.15 -5.37
N ASN A 127 8.38 -13.12 -4.83
CA ASN A 127 8.51 -12.88 -3.40
C ASN A 127 8.09 -11.46 -2.97
N SER A 128 7.20 -10.82 -3.72
CA SER A 128 6.53 -9.60 -3.29
C SER A 128 5.21 -9.93 -2.62
N TYR A 129 4.97 -9.29 -1.49
CA TYR A 129 3.76 -9.47 -0.69
C TYR A 129 3.05 -8.13 -0.55
N ILE A 130 1.74 -8.13 -0.74
CA ILE A 130 0.94 -6.92 -0.67
C ILE A 130 -0.28 -7.08 0.21
N ALA A 131 -0.72 -5.96 0.78
CA ALA A 131 -2.03 -5.80 1.37
C ALA A 131 -2.72 -4.61 0.70
N CYS A 132 -3.96 -4.84 0.25
CA CYS A 132 -4.71 -3.89 -0.54
C CYS A 132 -5.79 -3.20 0.31
N LEU A 133 -5.84 -1.89 0.20
CA LEU A 133 -6.83 -1.02 0.81
C LEU A 133 -7.41 -0.13 -0.29
N SER A 134 -8.63 0.35 -0.15
CA SER A 134 -9.23 1.33 -1.06
C SER A 134 -9.41 2.67 -0.35
N LYS A 135 -9.28 3.80 -1.06
CA LYS A 135 -9.66 5.10 -0.50
C LYS A 135 -11.14 5.08 -0.14
N HIS A 136 -11.47 5.45 1.09
CA HIS A 136 -12.83 5.52 1.61
C HIS A 136 -13.32 6.97 1.68
N GLN A 137 -14.57 7.21 1.30
CA GLN A 137 -15.23 8.51 1.36
C GLN A 137 -16.36 8.48 2.38
N ASP A 138 -16.68 9.62 3.00
CA ASP A 138 -17.76 9.73 3.99
C ASP A 138 -19.13 9.33 3.42
N SER A 139 -19.37 9.58 2.13
CA SER A 139 -20.56 9.13 1.42
C SER A 139 -20.72 7.60 1.34
N GLU A 140 -19.64 6.85 1.58
CA GLU A 140 -19.60 5.38 1.58
C GLU A 140 -19.84 4.78 2.98
N ASP A 141 -19.97 5.60 4.03
CA ASP A 141 -20.05 5.18 5.44
C ASP A 141 -21.22 4.25 5.75
N SER A 142 -22.36 4.46 5.07
CA SER A 142 -23.57 3.67 5.32
C SER A 142 -23.63 2.38 4.50
N HIS A 143 -23.03 2.37 3.30
CA HIS A 143 -23.27 1.29 2.34
C HIS A 143 -22.01 0.66 1.78
N GLY A 144 -20.84 1.27 1.97
CA GLY A 144 -19.64 0.90 1.24
C GLY A 144 -19.78 1.23 -0.26
N ARG A 145 -18.89 0.64 -1.07
CA ARG A 145 -18.88 0.84 -2.53
C ARG A 145 -19.45 -0.37 -3.24
N LEU A 146 -20.50 -0.15 -4.04
CA LEU A 146 -21.23 -1.24 -4.72
C LEU A 146 -20.35 -2.05 -5.68
N SER A 147 -19.45 -1.39 -6.43
CA SER A 147 -18.49 -2.08 -7.32
C SER A 147 -17.59 -3.05 -6.53
N MET A 148 -17.16 -2.68 -5.33
CA MET A 148 -16.33 -3.53 -4.47
C MET A 148 -17.09 -4.74 -3.93
N TRP A 149 -18.36 -4.57 -3.56
CA TRP A 149 -19.21 -5.71 -3.16
C TRP A 149 -19.40 -6.71 -4.30
N ARG A 150 -19.48 -6.23 -5.54
CA ARG A 150 -19.63 -7.07 -6.75
C ARG A 150 -18.31 -7.70 -7.19
N ALA A 151 -17.21 -6.96 -7.16
CA ALA A 151 -15.88 -7.43 -7.61
C ALA A 151 -15.39 -8.62 -6.76
N PHE A 152 -15.64 -8.57 -5.46
CA PHE A 152 -15.31 -9.66 -4.55
C PHE A 152 -16.47 -10.64 -4.35
N GLY A 153 -17.34 -10.79 -5.36
CA GLY A 153 -18.50 -11.69 -5.36
C GLY A 153 -18.14 -13.13 -4.98
N GLY A 154 -19.14 -13.92 -4.66
CA GLY A 154 -19.06 -15.31 -4.19
C GLY A 154 -19.96 -15.53 -2.98
N ASN A 155 -20.09 -16.77 -2.52
CA ASN A 155 -21.04 -17.17 -1.49
C ASN A 155 -20.65 -16.76 -0.04
N ALA A 156 -19.45 -16.18 0.15
CA ALA A 156 -18.99 -15.75 1.47
C ALA A 156 -19.52 -14.35 1.81
N THR A 157 -20.01 -14.17 3.03
CA THR A 157 -20.37 -12.84 3.53
C THR A 157 -19.19 -11.91 3.49
N ARG A 158 -19.39 -10.70 2.97
CA ARG A 158 -18.39 -9.65 2.82
C ARG A 158 -18.57 -8.55 3.86
N VAL A 159 -17.45 -8.03 4.30
CA VAL A 159 -17.39 -6.86 5.18
C VAL A 159 -16.32 -5.91 4.70
N ALA A 160 -16.39 -4.68 5.15
CA ALA A 160 -15.40 -3.66 4.88
C ALA A 160 -14.91 -3.07 6.21
N ILE A 161 -13.61 -3.18 6.48
CA ILE A 161 -12.97 -2.58 7.65
C ILE A 161 -12.43 -1.21 7.21
N VAL A 162 -12.98 -0.14 7.76
CA VAL A 162 -12.49 1.22 7.53
C VAL A 162 -11.46 1.55 8.62
N LEU A 163 -10.30 1.97 8.18
CA LEU A 163 -9.16 2.34 9.03
C LEU A 163 -8.75 3.78 8.73
N ARG A 164 -8.30 4.51 9.75
CA ARG A 164 -7.81 5.88 9.64
C ARG A 164 -6.34 5.92 9.95
N PHE A 165 -5.54 6.30 8.97
CA PHE A 165 -4.09 6.38 9.08
C PHE A 165 -3.63 7.82 9.30
N ALA A 166 -2.54 7.99 10.04
CA ALA A 166 -1.86 9.27 10.17
C ALA A 166 -1.06 9.59 8.90
N GLN A 167 -0.95 10.88 8.55
CA GLN A 167 -0.15 11.33 7.41
C GLN A 167 1.34 10.99 7.57
N ARG A 168 1.82 11.01 8.81
CA ARG A 168 3.20 10.65 9.17
C ARG A 168 3.14 9.38 10.00
N SER A 169 3.69 8.31 9.47
CA SER A 169 3.76 7.01 10.13
C SER A 169 5.20 6.53 10.16
N LEU A 170 5.75 6.37 11.34
CA LEU A 170 7.06 5.73 11.54
C LEU A 170 6.97 4.21 11.40
N SER A 171 5.78 3.65 11.54
CA SER A 171 5.54 2.21 11.43
C SER A 171 5.93 1.65 10.08
N ALA A 172 5.66 2.37 8.98
CA ALA A 172 6.04 1.93 7.64
C ALA A 172 7.56 1.71 7.53
N LEU A 173 8.36 2.58 8.15
CA LEU A 173 9.82 2.47 8.19
C LEU A 173 10.26 1.32 9.13
N ALA A 174 9.68 1.20 10.32
CA ALA A 174 9.99 0.13 11.27
C ALA A 174 9.65 -1.26 10.72
N LEU A 175 8.62 -1.34 9.89
CA LEU A 175 8.14 -2.56 9.24
C LEU A 175 8.81 -2.83 7.90
N ASN A 176 9.61 -1.90 7.36
CA ASN A 176 10.17 -1.96 6.01
C ASN A 176 9.09 -2.15 4.93
N ILE A 177 7.95 -1.49 5.10
CA ILE A 177 6.83 -1.51 4.18
C ILE A 177 6.83 -0.23 3.34
N THR A 178 6.73 -0.39 2.01
CA THR A 178 6.41 0.73 1.12
C THR A 178 4.90 0.85 1.00
N PHE A 179 4.36 2.03 1.31
CA PHE A 179 2.93 2.31 1.17
C PHE A 179 2.69 3.27 0.00
N SER A 180 1.95 2.83 -1.01
CA SER A 180 1.79 3.56 -2.27
C SER A 180 0.37 3.46 -2.82
N PRO A 181 -0.18 4.54 -3.42
CA PRO A 181 -1.39 4.44 -4.22
C PRO A 181 -1.13 3.63 -5.50
N VAL A 182 -2.16 2.96 -5.99
CA VAL A 182 -2.15 2.36 -7.32
C VAL A 182 -2.40 3.45 -8.37
N ALA A 183 -1.61 3.42 -9.43
CA ALA A 183 -1.71 4.32 -10.57
C ALA A 183 -2.49 3.64 -11.69
N TYR A 184 -3.68 4.13 -11.97
CA TYR A 184 -4.54 3.67 -13.06
C TYR A 184 -4.27 4.52 -14.30
N LEU A 185 -3.21 4.19 -15.00
CA LEU A 185 -2.67 4.99 -16.10
C LEU A 185 -2.57 4.14 -17.37
N SER A 186 -2.90 4.76 -18.49
CA SER A 186 -2.51 4.25 -19.81
C SER A 186 -0.98 4.24 -19.94
N GLU A 187 -0.45 3.49 -20.91
CA GLU A 187 0.99 3.45 -21.18
C GLU A 187 1.56 4.85 -21.45
N ALA A 188 0.83 5.69 -22.22
CA ALA A 188 1.27 7.05 -22.53
C ALA A 188 1.33 7.95 -21.28
N GLU A 189 0.34 7.87 -20.39
CA GLU A 189 0.33 8.62 -19.14
C GLU A 189 1.42 8.16 -18.18
N ALA A 190 1.66 6.84 -18.07
CA ALA A 190 2.73 6.28 -17.25
C ALA A 190 4.11 6.74 -17.75
N HIS A 191 4.32 6.76 -19.07
CA HIS A 191 5.53 7.33 -19.67
C HIS A 191 5.66 8.82 -19.38
N GLY A 192 4.57 9.59 -19.42
CA GLY A 192 4.58 11.02 -19.02
C GLY A 192 5.00 11.24 -17.57
N VAL A 193 4.57 10.36 -16.63
CA VAL A 193 5.04 10.43 -15.24
C VAL A 193 6.55 10.15 -15.14
N LEU A 194 7.08 9.21 -15.91
CA LEU A 194 8.52 8.94 -15.92
C LEU A 194 9.32 10.11 -16.51
N GLU A 195 8.77 10.78 -17.52
CA GLU A 195 9.35 12.02 -18.08
C GLU A 195 9.31 13.18 -17.07
N GLU A 196 8.23 13.29 -16.27
CA GLU A 196 8.15 14.23 -15.14
C GLU A 196 9.23 13.94 -14.10
N VAL A 197 9.50 12.68 -13.77
CA VAL A 197 10.59 12.27 -12.87
C VAL A 197 11.94 12.77 -13.41
N ILE A 198 12.23 12.58 -14.71
CA ILE A 198 13.46 13.07 -15.34
C ILE A 198 13.59 14.59 -15.18
N GLY A 199 12.50 15.33 -15.44
CA GLY A 199 12.46 16.79 -15.25
C GLY A 199 12.73 17.20 -13.81
N ASN A 200 12.10 16.52 -12.84
CA ASN A 200 12.28 16.76 -11.42
C ASN A 200 13.72 16.47 -10.95
N VAL A 201 14.33 15.39 -11.44
CA VAL A 201 15.72 15.03 -11.14
C VAL A 201 16.65 16.15 -11.61
N ARG A 202 16.51 16.62 -12.86
CA ARG A 202 17.29 17.72 -13.40
C ARG A 202 17.15 19.02 -12.61
N ALA A 203 15.91 19.34 -12.18
CA ALA A 203 15.62 20.54 -11.40
C ALA A 203 16.14 20.50 -9.96
N ASN A 204 16.46 19.30 -9.43
CA ASN A 204 16.89 19.11 -8.04
C ASN A 204 18.28 18.48 -7.91
N ARG A 205 19.14 18.64 -8.92
CA ARG A 205 20.47 18.01 -9.01
C ARG A 205 21.31 18.17 -7.74
N ASP A 206 21.44 19.39 -7.23
CA ASP A 206 22.32 19.66 -6.08
C ASP A 206 21.83 18.99 -4.80
N PHE A 207 20.51 18.95 -4.61
CA PHE A 207 19.92 18.21 -3.50
C PHE A 207 20.19 16.70 -3.65
N LEU A 208 19.98 16.13 -4.83
CA LEU A 208 20.19 14.69 -5.08
C LEU A 208 21.67 14.28 -4.89
N ARG A 209 22.62 15.18 -5.22
CA ARG A 209 24.04 14.95 -4.87
C ARG A 209 24.27 14.85 -3.36
N SER A 210 23.59 15.69 -2.58
CA SER A 210 23.75 15.69 -1.12
C SER A 210 23.19 14.46 -0.43
N VAL A 211 22.32 13.71 -1.11
CA VAL A 211 21.74 12.46 -0.59
C VAL A 211 22.76 11.34 -0.46
N GLY A 212 23.77 11.33 -1.34
CA GLY A 212 24.79 10.29 -1.43
C GLY A 212 24.40 9.15 -2.36
N HIS A 213 25.42 8.45 -2.85
CA HIS A 213 25.33 7.45 -3.92
C HIS A 213 24.34 6.30 -3.57
N ASP A 214 24.62 5.57 -2.51
CA ASP A 214 23.86 4.35 -2.17
C ASP A 214 22.40 4.65 -1.84
N ALA A 215 22.14 5.77 -1.16
CA ALA A 215 20.80 6.21 -0.84
C ALA A 215 20.02 6.63 -2.09
N LEU A 216 20.68 7.25 -3.07
CA LEU A 216 20.05 7.62 -4.33
C LEU A 216 19.79 6.37 -5.20
N VAL A 217 20.73 5.43 -5.31
CA VAL A 217 20.54 4.14 -5.99
C VAL A 217 19.33 3.39 -5.38
N GLY A 218 19.28 3.29 -4.06
CA GLY A 218 18.16 2.65 -3.34
C GLY A 218 16.81 3.35 -3.59
N SER A 219 16.80 4.68 -3.64
CA SER A 219 15.59 5.47 -3.90
C SER A 219 15.09 5.30 -5.34
N VAL A 220 15.97 5.31 -6.32
CA VAL A 220 15.63 5.04 -7.73
C VAL A 220 15.11 3.62 -7.91
N PHE A 221 15.78 2.63 -7.30
CA PHE A 221 15.29 1.26 -7.29
C PHE A 221 13.86 1.16 -6.71
N THR A 222 13.62 1.77 -5.55
CA THR A 222 12.30 1.77 -4.90
C THR A 222 11.24 2.43 -5.77
N THR A 223 11.59 3.47 -6.52
CA THR A 223 10.72 4.12 -7.49
C THR A 223 10.31 3.16 -8.61
N ILE A 224 11.26 2.45 -9.20
CA ILE A 224 11.00 1.46 -10.27
C ILE A 224 10.15 0.31 -9.71
N LEU A 225 10.49 -0.21 -8.53
CA LEU A 225 9.73 -1.26 -7.85
C LEU A 225 8.29 -0.84 -7.59
N SER A 226 8.08 0.37 -7.06
CA SER A 226 6.75 0.89 -6.78
C SER A 226 5.95 1.10 -8.07
N ALA A 227 6.58 1.60 -9.14
CA ALA A 227 5.94 1.73 -10.44
C ALA A 227 5.45 0.37 -10.96
N VAL A 228 6.29 -0.66 -10.87
CA VAL A 228 5.93 -2.03 -11.32
C VAL A 228 4.82 -2.65 -10.49
N LEU A 229 4.85 -2.49 -9.15
CA LEU A 229 3.89 -3.11 -8.25
C LEU A 229 2.59 -2.31 -8.06
N CYS A 230 2.56 -1.05 -8.48
CA CYS A 230 1.41 -0.16 -8.30
C CYS A 230 0.84 0.40 -9.61
N LEU A 231 1.28 -0.06 -10.77
CA LEU A 231 0.67 0.31 -12.04
C LEU A 231 -0.40 -0.72 -12.42
N LYS A 232 -1.62 -0.25 -12.68
CA LYS A 232 -2.78 -1.08 -13.00
C LYS A 232 -3.52 -0.50 -14.20
N HIS A 233 -4.19 -1.36 -14.95
CA HIS A 233 -4.98 -0.93 -16.10
C HIS A 233 -6.07 0.07 -15.67
N GLU A 234 -6.28 1.14 -16.45
CA GLU A 234 -7.18 2.25 -16.14
C GLU A 234 -8.63 1.81 -15.88
N GLY A 235 -9.08 0.72 -16.46
CA GLY A 235 -10.41 0.13 -16.24
C GLY A 235 -10.73 -0.24 -14.79
N PHE A 236 -9.72 -0.37 -13.93
CA PHE A 236 -9.88 -0.69 -12.50
C PHE A 236 -9.90 0.53 -11.58
N HIS A 237 -9.94 1.75 -12.11
CA HIS A 237 -9.85 3.01 -11.34
C HIS A 237 -10.87 3.14 -10.22
N GLU A 238 -12.03 2.47 -10.30
CA GLU A 238 -13.04 2.46 -9.23
C GLU A 238 -12.55 1.80 -7.94
N GLU A 239 -11.52 0.96 -8.00
CA GLU A 239 -10.96 0.33 -6.80
C GLU A 239 -10.26 1.36 -5.89
N ARG A 240 -9.73 2.46 -6.45
CA ARG A 240 -9.01 3.52 -5.71
C ARG A 240 -8.02 2.95 -4.71
N GLU A 241 -7.26 1.96 -5.18
CA GLU A 241 -6.44 1.08 -4.34
C GLU A 241 -5.19 1.77 -3.82
N TRP A 242 -4.81 1.39 -2.62
CA TRP A 242 -3.53 1.66 -1.97
C TRP A 242 -2.90 0.34 -1.56
N ARG A 243 -1.60 0.20 -1.76
CA ARG A 243 -0.87 -1.02 -1.44
C ARG A 243 0.17 -0.79 -0.36
N ALA A 244 0.12 -1.63 0.67
CA ALA A 244 1.27 -1.89 1.51
C ALA A 244 2.08 -2.99 0.83
N ILE A 245 3.35 -2.72 0.51
CA ILE A 245 4.25 -3.60 -0.24
C ILE A 245 5.38 -4.03 0.67
N TYR A 246 5.63 -5.33 0.73
CA TYR A 246 6.70 -5.93 1.50
C TYR A 246 7.51 -6.91 0.64
N ALA A 247 8.82 -6.73 0.61
CA ALA A 247 9.77 -7.58 -0.11
C ALA A 247 10.82 -8.14 0.89
N PRO A 248 10.52 -9.24 1.59
CA PRO A 248 11.31 -9.75 2.72
C PRO A 248 12.75 -10.10 2.36
N ASN A 249 12.99 -10.54 1.12
CA ASN A 249 14.34 -10.91 0.67
C ASN A 249 15.26 -9.70 0.44
N ARG A 250 14.67 -8.50 0.38
CA ARG A 250 15.45 -7.26 0.24
C ARG A 250 15.70 -6.59 1.58
N LEU A 251 14.64 -6.42 2.36
CA LEU A 251 14.73 -5.75 3.65
C LEU A 251 13.73 -6.40 4.61
N GLN A 252 14.22 -7.33 5.41
CA GLN A 252 13.38 -8.04 6.37
C GLN A 252 13.13 -7.20 7.62
N SER A 253 11.86 -7.12 8.04
CA SER A 253 11.50 -6.59 9.35
C SER A 253 11.39 -7.72 10.38
N ARG A 254 11.97 -7.50 11.56
CA ARG A 254 11.83 -8.43 12.70
C ARG A 254 10.46 -8.33 13.39
N LEU A 255 9.69 -7.31 13.05
CA LEU A 255 8.35 -7.08 13.61
C LEU A 255 7.25 -7.80 12.81
N ILE A 256 7.55 -8.28 11.61
CA ILE A 256 6.59 -8.98 10.75
C ILE A 256 6.84 -10.48 10.87
N GLU A 257 5.83 -11.18 11.37
CA GLU A 257 5.81 -12.64 11.44
C GLU A 257 5.38 -13.24 10.09
N SER A 258 5.88 -14.43 9.77
CA SER A 258 5.41 -15.21 8.62
C SER A 258 4.86 -16.55 9.06
N SER A 259 3.86 -17.05 8.33
CA SER A 259 3.31 -18.38 8.51
C SER A 259 2.80 -18.94 7.18
N ILE A 260 2.56 -20.26 7.15
CA ILE A 260 1.86 -20.90 6.04
C ILE A 260 0.38 -20.94 6.40
N GLU A 261 -0.45 -20.34 5.53
CA GLU A 261 -1.90 -20.30 5.70
C GLU A 261 -2.58 -20.89 4.46
N VAL A 262 -3.75 -21.49 4.64
CA VAL A 262 -4.57 -21.98 3.53
C VAL A 262 -5.65 -20.96 3.22
N ILE A 263 -5.56 -20.31 2.06
CA ILE A 263 -6.53 -19.30 1.62
C ILE A 263 -7.16 -19.77 0.32
N ALA A 264 -8.48 -19.92 0.33
CA ALA A 264 -9.26 -20.46 -0.80
C ALA A 264 -8.69 -21.82 -1.33
N GLY A 265 -8.26 -22.69 -0.40
CA GLY A 265 -7.71 -24.01 -0.72
C GLY A 265 -6.24 -24.01 -1.15
N VAL A 266 -5.57 -22.86 -1.24
CA VAL A 266 -4.17 -22.75 -1.64
C VAL A 266 -3.28 -22.49 -0.43
N PRO A 267 -2.36 -23.43 -0.07
CA PRO A 267 -1.33 -23.17 0.94
C PRO A 267 -0.36 -22.10 0.42
N GLN A 268 -0.14 -21.05 1.21
CA GLN A 268 0.75 -19.95 0.83
C GLN A 268 1.40 -19.33 2.05
N VAL A 269 2.60 -18.79 1.87
CA VAL A 269 3.23 -17.97 2.89
C VAL A 269 2.50 -16.64 2.96
N VAL A 270 2.18 -16.19 4.17
CA VAL A 270 1.66 -14.85 4.44
C VAL A 270 2.57 -14.15 5.43
N TYR A 271 2.67 -12.84 5.31
CA TYR A 271 3.35 -11.98 6.27
C TYR A 271 2.31 -11.20 7.06
N LYS A 272 2.47 -11.19 8.39
CA LYS A 272 1.47 -10.67 9.33
C LYS A 272 1.95 -9.36 9.93
N VAL A 273 1.38 -8.25 9.45
CA VAL A 273 1.64 -6.91 9.99
C VAL A 273 0.94 -6.77 11.34
N PRO A 274 1.66 -6.49 12.42
CA PRO A 274 1.05 -6.30 13.73
C PRO A 274 0.23 -5.00 13.76
N LEU A 275 -0.96 -5.09 14.35
CA LEU A 275 -1.87 -3.97 14.64
C LEU A 275 -2.01 -3.77 16.16
N ASP A 276 -0.95 -4.01 16.89
CA ASP A 276 -0.84 -3.78 18.33
C ASP A 276 0.62 -3.47 18.71
N THR A 277 0.82 -2.91 19.87
CA THR A 277 2.15 -2.55 20.38
C THR A 277 2.91 -3.71 21.03
N SER A 278 2.37 -4.93 21.00
CA SER A 278 3.02 -6.09 21.64
C SER A 278 4.39 -6.42 21.05
N ALA A 279 4.59 -6.14 19.76
CA ALA A 279 5.84 -6.34 19.07
C ALA A 279 6.83 -5.18 19.25
N SER A 280 6.35 -3.94 19.36
CA SER A 280 7.16 -2.73 19.54
C SER A 280 6.28 -1.49 19.67
N ASP A 281 6.69 -0.55 20.52
CA ASP A 281 6.07 0.80 20.60
C ASP A 281 6.26 1.63 19.31
N ARG A 282 7.21 1.22 18.45
CA ARG A 282 7.49 1.89 17.15
C ARG A 282 6.36 1.80 16.15
N ILE A 283 5.37 0.95 16.41
CA ILE A 283 4.19 0.75 15.56
C ILE A 283 2.90 1.16 16.26
N ALA A 284 2.99 2.00 17.28
CA ALA A 284 1.82 2.46 18.04
C ALA A 284 0.78 3.18 17.18
N ASP A 285 1.20 3.87 16.12
CA ASP A 285 0.32 4.52 15.14
C ASP A 285 -0.42 3.53 14.23
N LEU A 286 -0.14 2.22 14.32
CA LEU A 286 -0.90 1.13 13.70
C LEU A 286 -1.74 0.33 14.70
N ASP A 287 -1.78 0.70 15.99
CA ASP A 287 -2.62 0.00 16.95
C ASP A 287 -4.08 0.02 16.50
N LEU A 288 -4.71 -1.17 16.45
CA LEU A 288 -6.08 -1.32 15.95
C LEU A 288 -7.07 -0.41 16.68
N THR A 289 -6.88 -0.21 17.97
CA THR A 289 -7.75 0.66 18.77
C THR A 289 -7.65 2.14 18.39
N GLN A 290 -6.54 2.53 17.79
CA GLN A 290 -6.28 3.91 17.34
C GLN A 290 -6.75 4.12 15.90
N ILE A 291 -6.51 3.13 15.02
CA ILE A 291 -6.79 3.28 13.58
C ILE A 291 -8.18 2.81 13.17
N PHE A 292 -8.87 1.99 13.97
CA PHE A 292 -10.20 1.48 13.63
C PHE A 292 -11.24 2.62 13.58
N ASP A 293 -11.88 2.79 12.43
CA ASP A 293 -12.96 3.78 12.25
C ASP A 293 -14.33 3.09 12.33
N ARG A 294 -14.63 2.15 11.43
CA ARG A 294 -15.89 1.38 11.41
C ARG A 294 -15.76 0.07 10.66
N LEU A 295 -16.76 -0.75 10.80
CA LEU A 295 -16.97 -1.96 10.00
C LEU A 295 -18.32 -1.90 9.31
N ILE A 296 -18.34 -2.12 7.98
CA ILE A 296 -19.56 -2.15 7.19
C ILE A 296 -19.82 -3.59 6.77
N ILE A 297 -20.98 -4.14 7.15
CA ILE A 297 -21.43 -5.45 6.73
C ILE A 297 -22.06 -5.30 5.35
N GLY A 298 -21.49 -5.97 4.35
CA GLY A 298 -22.00 -5.99 2.99
C GLY A 298 -23.35 -6.71 2.86
N PRO A 299 -23.88 -6.81 1.64
CA PRO A 299 -25.14 -7.51 1.38
C PRO A 299 -25.07 -8.96 1.86
N THR A 300 -26.03 -9.37 2.70
CA THR A 300 -26.11 -10.73 3.28
C THR A 300 -27.53 -11.04 3.74
N SER A 301 -27.86 -12.34 3.80
CA SER A 301 -29.13 -12.83 4.38
C SER A 301 -29.12 -12.88 5.91
N TYR A 302 -27.96 -12.70 6.55
CA TYR A 302 -27.79 -12.86 8.01
C TYR A 302 -27.17 -11.62 8.68
N PRO A 303 -27.70 -10.39 8.44
CA PRO A 303 -27.02 -9.18 8.92
C PRO A 303 -26.89 -9.10 10.43
N TRP A 304 -27.93 -9.49 11.18
CA TRP A 304 -27.98 -9.32 12.63
C TRP A 304 -27.08 -10.31 13.41
N PRO A 305 -27.02 -11.61 13.08
CA PRO A 305 -26.03 -12.51 13.69
C PRO A 305 -24.60 -12.04 13.45
N ILE A 306 -24.31 -11.52 12.26
CA ILE A 306 -22.98 -11.02 11.91
C ILE A 306 -22.68 -9.72 12.67
N TYR A 307 -23.66 -8.81 12.76
CA TYR A 307 -23.55 -7.59 13.55
C TYR A 307 -23.20 -7.90 15.01
N GLY A 308 -23.96 -8.79 15.67
CA GLY A 308 -23.69 -9.18 17.06
C GLY A 308 -22.30 -9.76 17.26
N ALA A 309 -21.86 -10.64 16.34
CA ALA A 309 -20.53 -11.26 16.42
C ALA A 309 -19.40 -10.21 16.27
N PHE A 310 -19.53 -9.24 15.37
CA PHE A 310 -18.51 -8.19 15.22
C PHE A 310 -18.52 -7.20 16.38
N VAL A 311 -19.68 -6.80 16.89
CA VAL A 311 -19.75 -5.94 18.08
C VAL A 311 -19.04 -6.58 19.27
N ASP A 312 -19.32 -7.86 19.53
CA ASP A 312 -18.67 -8.62 20.60
C ASP A 312 -17.14 -8.69 20.42
N GLU A 313 -16.68 -9.00 19.20
CA GLU A 313 -15.25 -9.17 18.96
C GLU A 313 -14.48 -7.86 18.98
N LEU A 314 -15.08 -6.78 18.46
CA LEU A 314 -14.50 -5.45 18.52
C LEU A 314 -14.39 -4.95 19.97
N ALA A 315 -15.42 -5.19 20.80
CA ALA A 315 -15.38 -4.86 22.22
C ALA A 315 -14.25 -5.61 22.95
N LYS A 316 -14.07 -6.92 22.68
CA LYS A 316 -12.94 -7.72 23.19
C LYS A 316 -11.58 -7.21 22.72
N ALA A 317 -11.50 -6.72 21.49
CA ALA A 317 -10.29 -6.11 20.95
C ALA A 317 -9.96 -4.74 21.55
N GLY A 318 -10.85 -4.16 22.37
CA GLY A 318 -10.67 -2.87 23.04
C GLY A 318 -11.23 -1.68 22.26
N ILE A 319 -12.07 -1.90 21.26
CA ILE A 319 -12.71 -0.81 20.51
C ILE A 319 -13.89 -0.27 21.33
N ALA A 320 -13.77 1.00 21.70
CA ALA A 320 -14.88 1.72 22.33
C ALA A 320 -16.05 1.91 21.34
N ASP A 321 -17.28 1.92 21.88
CA ASP A 321 -18.51 2.18 21.13
C ASP A 321 -18.69 1.24 19.91
N ALA A 322 -18.26 -0.03 20.05
CA ALA A 322 -18.26 -1.01 18.97
C ALA A 322 -19.63 -1.13 18.26
N ALA A 323 -20.73 -1.06 19.03
CA ALA A 323 -22.08 -1.13 18.47
C ALA A 323 -22.42 0.03 17.51
N GLU A 324 -21.86 1.23 17.76
CA GLU A 324 -22.06 2.41 16.91
C GLU A 324 -21.16 2.39 15.66
N ARG A 325 -20.08 1.60 15.74
CA ARG A 325 -19.07 1.51 14.65
C ARG A 325 -19.31 0.34 13.69
N VAL A 326 -20.29 -0.53 13.97
CA VAL A 326 -20.70 -1.60 13.04
C VAL A 326 -21.98 -1.17 12.32
N VAL A 327 -21.92 -1.16 10.99
CA VAL A 327 -23.01 -0.70 10.12
C VAL A 327 -23.43 -1.82 9.19
N VAL A 328 -24.74 -2.00 8.98
CA VAL A 328 -25.29 -2.91 7.96
C VAL A 328 -25.58 -2.12 6.71
N SER A 329 -25.01 -2.51 5.57
CA SER A 329 -25.10 -1.74 4.30
C SER A 329 -26.52 -1.55 3.78
N GLY A 330 -27.46 -2.45 4.11
CA GLY A 330 -28.84 -2.39 3.64
C GLY A 330 -29.02 -2.51 2.12
N ILE A 331 -27.94 -2.79 1.37
CA ILE A 331 -28.03 -2.93 -0.10
C ILE A 331 -28.78 -4.23 -0.43
N PRO A 332 -29.89 -4.16 -1.21
CA PRO A 332 -30.73 -5.31 -1.51
C PRO A 332 -30.15 -6.18 -2.64
N ILE A 333 -28.94 -6.72 -2.46
CA ILE A 333 -28.36 -7.73 -3.36
C ILE A 333 -28.55 -9.09 -2.71
N ARG A 334 -29.09 -10.04 -3.48
CA ARG A 334 -29.08 -11.45 -3.10
C ARG A 334 -27.70 -12.02 -3.43
N GLY A 335 -27.00 -12.57 -2.42
CA GLY A 335 -25.76 -13.32 -2.58
C GLY A 335 -26.03 -14.70 -3.14
#